data_533a918b02ce5ab06ce0efb8ac81330e
#
_entry.id   533a918b02ce5ab06ce0efb8ac81330e
#
_cell.length_a   1.000
_cell.length_b   1.000
_cell.length_c   1.000
_cell.angle_alpha   90.00
_cell.angle_beta   90.00
_cell.angle_gamma   90.00
#
_symmetry.space_group_name_H-M   'P 1'
#
loop_
_entity.id
_entity.type
_entity.pdbx_description
1 polymer ?
#
loop_
_entity_poly.entity_id
_entity_poly.type
_entity_poly.pdbx_seq_one_letter_code
_entity_poly.pdbx_strand_id
1 'polypeptide(L)'
;MSTLNPEVGEAVRQLAPIAVVLVPDFERVYPLGTLAAPVVGFVGREELRTVGRAGLEHHFDDVLAGEPQSFLAVNDAIQRKVRLERLEPGRDGYDLELTLHARLQEVCERELERAVDELRADAASAVVMDPRSGALLALGA
;
A
#
# COMPACT_ATOMS: atom_id res chain seq x y z
N MET A 1 4.21 -16.39 -4.58
CA MET A 1 5.22 -15.74 -5.43
C MET A 1 6.10 -14.94 -4.49
N SER A 2 7.42 -15.08 -4.53
CA SER A 2 8.31 -14.37 -3.60
C SER A 2 8.82 -13.13 -4.30
N THR A 3 8.66 -11.97 -3.68
CA THR A 3 9.28 -10.72 -4.12
C THR A 3 10.78 -10.79 -3.81
N LEU A 4 11.60 -10.47 -4.79
CA LEU A 4 13.06 -10.44 -4.67
C LEU A 4 13.51 -8.98 -4.55
N ASN A 5 14.50 -8.75 -3.68
CA ASN A 5 15.23 -7.48 -3.68
C ASN A 5 15.80 -7.23 -5.10
N PRO A 6 15.76 -6.00 -5.62
CA PRO A 6 16.26 -5.65 -6.96
C PRO A 6 17.68 -6.17 -7.26
N GLU A 7 18.59 -6.12 -6.30
CA GLU A 7 19.98 -6.61 -6.44
C GLU A 7 20.03 -8.13 -6.64
N VAL A 8 19.21 -8.87 -5.88
CA VAL A 8 19.13 -10.34 -6.00
C VAL A 8 18.45 -10.71 -7.32
N GLY A 9 17.42 -9.98 -7.72
CA GLY A 9 16.75 -10.15 -9.00
C GLY A 9 17.72 -10.00 -10.18
N GLU A 10 18.55 -8.97 -10.17
CA GLU A 10 19.54 -8.75 -11.23
C GLU A 10 20.62 -9.84 -11.25
N ALA A 11 21.10 -10.29 -10.10
CA ALA A 11 22.05 -11.40 -10.02
C ALA A 11 21.47 -12.71 -10.59
N VAL A 12 20.20 -13.01 -10.28
CA VAL A 12 19.49 -14.18 -10.81
C VAL A 12 19.31 -14.07 -12.33
N ARG A 13 18.99 -12.88 -12.84
CA ARG A 13 18.87 -12.63 -14.27
C ARG A 13 20.20 -12.87 -15.01
N GLN A 14 21.33 -12.49 -14.42
CA GLN A 14 22.66 -12.71 -15.00
C GLN A 14 23.04 -14.19 -15.05
N LEU A 15 22.61 -14.98 -14.06
CA LEU A 15 22.87 -16.42 -14.01
C LEU A 15 22.03 -17.22 -15.01
N ALA A 16 20.82 -16.79 -15.30
CA ALA A 16 19.89 -17.51 -16.18
C ALA A 16 19.09 -16.57 -17.09
N PRO A 17 19.72 -15.84 -18.01
CA PRO A 17 19.08 -14.75 -18.77
C PRO A 17 17.94 -15.21 -19.68
N ILE A 18 17.88 -16.47 -20.05
CA ILE A 18 16.82 -17.05 -20.92
C ILE A 18 15.69 -17.67 -20.09
N ALA A 19 15.97 -18.07 -18.85
CA ALA A 19 15.01 -18.82 -18.03
C ALA A 19 14.26 -17.93 -17.01
N VAL A 20 14.73 -16.70 -16.79
CA VAL A 20 14.18 -15.80 -15.76
C VAL A 20 13.68 -14.51 -16.38
N VAL A 21 12.42 -14.22 -16.11
CA VAL A 21 11.76 -12.96 -16.44
C VAL A 21 11.49 -12.22 -15.14
N LEU A 22 12.06 -11.01 -15.00
CA LEU A 22 11.76 -10.12 -13.90
C LEU A 22 10.58 -9.22 -14.28
N VAL A 23 9.56 -9.22 -13.45
CA VAL A 23 8.42 -8.32 -13.58
C VAL A 23 8.51 -7.29 -12.46
N PRO A 24 8.47 -5.99 -12.77
CA PRO A 24 8.41 -4.96 -11.74
C PRO A 24 7.20 -5.18 -10.83
N ASP A 25 7.41 -5.03 -9.54
CA ASP A 25 6.37 -5.13 -8.53
C ASP A 25 6.51 -3.97 -7.56
N PHE A 26 5.41 -3.54 -6.97
CA PHE A 26 5.37 -2.44 -6.01
C PHE A 26 4.98 -2.97 -4.64
N GLU A 27 5.69 -2.49 -3.63
CA GLU A 27 5.40 -2.79 -2.23
C GLU A 27 4.87 -1.53 -1.55
N ARG A 28 3.74 -1.67 -0.85
CA ARG A 28 3.18 -0.57 -0.06
C ARG A 28 3.95 -0.46 1.25
N VAL A 29 4.52 0.70 1.51
CA VAL A 29 5.27 1.01 2.73
C VAL A 29 4.48 1.99 3.58
N TYR A 30 4.40 1.75 4.88
CA TYR A 30 3.76 2.63 5.86
C TYR A 30 4.84 3.25 6.76
N PRO A 31 5.37 4.44 6.42
CA PRO A 31 6.50 5.04 7.13
C PRO A 31 6.22 5.37 8.60
N LEU A 32 4.96 5.62 8.93
CA LEU A 32 4.50 5.90 10.30
C LEU A 32 4.03 4.65 11.06
N GLY A 33 4.28 3.47 10.52
CA GLY A 33 3.91 2.20 11.13
C GLY A 33 2.40 2.05 11.34
N THR A 34 1.98 1.88 12.59
CA THR A 34 0.58 1.66 12.98
C THR A 34 -0.22 2.94 13.19
N LEU A 35 0.40 4.12 13.07
CA LEU A 35 -0.28 5.39 13.28
C LEU A 35 -1.46 5.54 12.32
N ALA A 36 -2.65 5.82 12.84
CA ALA A 36 -3.91 5.90 12.12
C ALA A 36 -4.27 4.63 11.31
N ALA A 37 -3.75 3.47 11.69
CA ALA A 37 -3.97 2.22 10.96
C ALA A 37 -5.45 1.90 10.71
N PRO A 38 -6.40 2.09 11.65
CA PRO A 38 -7.83 1.87 11.40
C PRO A 38 -8.40 2.77 10.31
N VAL A 39 -7.85 3.98 10.15
CA VAL A 39 -8.28 4.97 9.15
C VAL A 39 -7.61 4.71 7.82
N VAL A 40 -6.28 4.64 7.81
CA VAL A 40 -5.48 4.42 6.59
C VAL A 40 -5.81 3.06 5.99
N GLY A 41 -5.91 2.04 6.83
CA GLY A 41 -6.13 0.67 6.40
C GLY A 41 -4.85 0.00 5.90
N PHE A 42 -5.03 -1.03 5.11
CA PHE A 42 -3.92 -1.80 4.56
C PHE A 42 -4.27 -2.39 3.21
N VAL A 43 -3.22 -2.76 2.47
CA VAL A 43 -3.35 -3.46 1.20
C VAL A 43 -3.08 -4.95 1.38
N GLY A 44 -3.67 -5.74 0.52
CA GLY A 44 -3.40 -7.16 0.38
C GLY A 44 -3.02 -7.50 -1.05
N ARG A 45 -2.58 -8.72 -1.28
CA ARG A 45 -2.27 -9.21 -2.60
C ARG A 45 -3.41 -10.06 -3.15
N GLU A 46 -3.80 -9.80 -4.37
CA GLU A 46 -4.79 -10.57 -5.11
C GLU A 46 -4.19 -10.93 -6.47
N GLU A 47 -3.86 -12.21 -6.66
CA GLU A 47 -3.11 -12.68 -7.82
C GLU A 47 -1.79 -11.92 -8.03
N LEU A 48 -1.76 -10.99 -9.00
CA LEU A 48 -0.60 -10.15 -9.36
C LEU A 48 -0.80 -8.68 -9.02
N ARG A 49 -1.92 -8.33 -8.36
CA ARG A 49 -2.24 -6.94 -8.02
C ARG A 49 -2.20 -6.73 -6.51
N THR A 50 -1.75 -5.55 -6.11
CA THR A 50 -1.96 -5.04 -4.76
C THR A 50 -3.32 -4.37 -4.72
N VAL A 51 -4.16 -4.72 -3.74
CA VAL A 51 -5.54 -4.24 -3.62
C VAL A 51 -5.78 -3.75 -2.19
N GLY A 52 -6.44 -2.62 -2.04
CA GLY A 52 -6.85 -2.10 -0.74
C GLY A 52 -7.84 -3.03 -0.04
N ARG A 53 -7.57 -3.41 1.22
CA ARG A 53 -8.40 -4.36 1.99
C ARG A 53 -9.22 -3.69 3.08
N ALA A 54 -8.77 -2.56 3.58
CA ALA A 54 -9.44 -1.83 4.65
C ALA A 54 -9.16 -0.33 4.57
N GLY A 55 -9.95 0.47 5.27
CA GLY A 55 -9.76 1.91 5.44
C GLY A 55 -9.76 2.69 4.13
N LEU A 56 -8.96 3.74 4.10
CA LEU A 56 -8.81 4.61 2.93
C LEU A 56 -8.16 3.87 1.74
N GLU A 57 -7.25 2.93 2.00
CA GLU A 57 -6.65 2.09 0.97
C GLU A 57 -7.72 1.32 0.18
N HIS A 58 -8.72 0.79 0.87
CA HIS A 58 -9.84 0.10 0.22
C HIS A 58 -10.82 1.06 -0.46
N HIS A 59 -11.16 2.15 0.23
CA HIS A 59 -12.16 3.09 -0.28
C HIS A 59 -11.69 3.82 -1.55
N PHE A 60 -10.40 4.10 -1.65
CA PHE A 60 -9.77 4.81 -2.76
C PHE A 60 -8.88 3.92 -3.62
N ASP A 61 -9.07 2.60 -3.58
CA ASP A 61 -8.22 1.65 -4.32
C ASP A 61 -8.12 2.00 -5.81
N ASP A 62 -9.25 2.30 -6.46
CA ASP A 62 -9.31 2.67 -7.88
C ASP A 62 -8.50 3.93 -8.21
N VAL A 63 -8.34 4.84 -7.24
CA VAL A 63 -7.62 6.10 -7.41
C VAL A 63 -6.13 5.92 -7.10
N LEU A 64 -5.84 5.13 -6.05
CA LEU A 64 -4.48 4.92 -5.56
C LEU A 64 -3.70 3.88 -6.37
N ALA A 65 -4.37 2.87 -6.91
CA ALA A 65 -3.72 1.77 -7.62
C ALA A 65 -3.14 2.19 -8.98
N GLY A 66 -3.67 3.24 -9.62
CA GLY A 66 -3.29 3.63 -10.97
C GLY A 66 -3.62 2.56 -12.04
N GLU A 67 -3.00 2.68 -13.18
CA GLU A 67 -3.17 1.75 -14.30
C GLU A 67 -1.94 0.84 -14.41
N PRO A 68 -2.10 -0.49 -14.38
CA PRO A 68 -0.97 -1.40 -14.47
C PRO A 68 -0.31 -1.34 -15.86
N GLN A 69 1.01 -1.54 -15.89
CA GLN A 69 1.72 -1.71 -17.15
C GLN A 69 1.31 -3.02 -17.82
N SER A 70 1.02 -2.96 -19.12
CA SER A 70 0.73 -4.14 -19.93
C SER A 70 1.99 -4.62 -20.66
N PHE A 71 2.24 -5.93 -20.61
CA PHE A 71 3.36 -6.56 -21.29
C PHE A 71 2.89 -7.69 -22.19
N LEU A 72 3.42 -7.72 -23.40
CA LEU A 72 3.27 -8.88 -24.30
C LEU A 72 4.44 -9.83 -24.07
N ALA A 73 4.14 -11.07 -23.70
CA ALA A 73 5.15 -12.12 -23.65
C ALA A 73 5.28 -12.74 -25.06
N VAL A 74 6.39 -12.47 -25.71
CA VAL A 74 6.72 -13.10 -27.00
C VAL A 74 7.41 -14.44 -26.69
N ASN A 75 6.81 -15.52 -27.19
CA ASN A 75 7.35 -16.88 -27.06
C ASN A 75 8.02 -17.29 -28.36
N ASP A 76 9.08 -18.11 -28.26
CA ASP A 76 9.65 -18.79 -29.42
C ASP A 76 8.76 -19.96 -29.90
N ALA A 77 9.16 -20.61 -31.00
CA ALA A 77 8.44 -21.75 -31.56
C ALA A 77 8.32 -22.97 -30.60
N ILE A 78 9.06 -22.98 -29.49
CA ILE A 78 9.07 -24.02 -28.47
C ILE A 78 8.36 -23.51 -27.17
N GLN A 79 7.59 -22.42 -27.27
CA GLN A 79 6.88 -21.78 -26.16
C GLN A 79 7.76 -21.27 -25.00
N ARG A 80 9.02 -20.99 -25.25
CA ARG A 80 9.87 -20.30 -24.27
C ARG A 80 9.63 -18.79 -24.35
N LYS A 81 9.42 -18.16 -23.22
CA LYS A 81 9.31 -16.69 -23.12
C LYS A 81 10.67 -16.07 -23.48
N VAL A 82 10.77 -15.48 -24.65
CA VAL A 82 12.04 -14.91 -25.16
C VAL A 82 12.14 -13.42 -24.85
N ARG A 83 11.00 -12.73 -24.82
CA ARG A 83 10.97 -11.27 -24.67
C ARG A 83 9.66 -10.80 -24.07
N LEU A 84 9.77 -9.80 -23.18
CA LEU A 84 8.62 -8.99 -22.76
C LEU A 84 8.67 -7.67 -23.54
N GLU A 85 7.66 -7.41 -24.32
CA GLU A 85 7.46 -6.11 -24.96
C GLU A 85 6.41 -5.34 -24.17
N ARG A 86 6.76 -4.08 -23.81
CA ARG A 86 5.80 -3.19 -23.16
C ARG A 86 4.76 -2.78 -24.22
N LEU A 87 3.52 -3.10 -23.97
CA LEU A 87 2.40 -2.69 -24.84
C LEU A 87 1.93 -1.27 -24.48
N GLU A 88 1.71 -1.04 -23.18
CA GLU A 88 1.23 0.24 -22.70
C GLU A 88 2.02 0.66 -21.46
N PRO A 89 2.45 1.93 -21.39
CA PRO A 89 2.98 2.47 -20.16
C PRO A 89 1.86 2.51 -19.12
N GLY A 90 2.09 1.93 -17.96
CA GLY A 90 1.18 2.12 -16.83
C GLY A 90 1.11 3.60 -16.43
N ARG A 91 0.12 3.92 -15.64
CA ARG A 91 -0.05 5.24 -15.06
C ARG A 91 0.01 5.12 -13.54
N ASP A 92 0.84 5.94 -12.91
CA ASP A 92 0.89 5.99 -11.44
C ASP A 92 -0.47 6.42 -10.89
N GLY A 93 -0.81 5.90 -9.71
CA GLY A 93 -2.00 6.32 -8.98
C GLY A 93 -1.88 7.76 -8.50
N TYR A 94 -2.97 8.29 -7.99
CA TYR A 94 -3.01 9.62 -7.43
C TYR A 94 -2.59 9.62 -5.96
N ASP A 95 -2.09 10.76 -5.50
CA ASP A 95 -1.84 11.00 -4.08
C ASP A 95 -3.14 11.39 -3.37
N LEU A 96 -3.29 10.92 -2.14
CA LEU A 96 -4.40 11.28 -1.26
C LEU A 96 -3.87 12.13 -0.11
N GLU A 97 -4.24 13.42 -0.11
CA GLU A 97 -3.92 14.33 0.99
C GLU A 97 -5.03 14.30 2.05
N LEU A 98 -4.65 14.02 3.29
CA LEU A 98 -5.56 13.93 4.43
C LEU A 98 -5.48 15.17 5.30
N THR A 99 -6.58 15.49 5.98
CA THR A 99 -6.63 16.53 7.02
C THR A 99 -6.05 16.06 8.36
N LEU A 100 -5.72 14.77 8.50
CA LEU A 100 -5.16 14.20 9.71
C LEU A 100 -3.79 14.82 10.02
N HIS A 101 -3.59 15.21 11.27
CA HIS A 101 -2.35 15.78 11.75
C HIS A 101 -1.58 14.73 12.56
N ALA A 102 -0.45 14.23 12.01
CA ALA A 102 0.27 13.09 12.58
C ALA A 102 0.57 13.22 14.09
N ARG A 103 0.99 14.40 14.56
CA ARG A 103 1.25 14.61 16.00
C ARG A 103 -0.01 14.57 16.88
N LEU A 104 -1.14 15.10 16.36
CA LEU A 104 -2.39 15.02 17.10
C LEU A 104 -2.91 13.59 17.12
N GLN A 105 -2.73 12.87 16.03
CA GLN A 105 -3.07 11.46 15.94
C GLN A 105 -2.28 10.62 16.95
N GLU A 106 -0.97 10.82 17.02
CA GLU A 106 -0.09 10.14 17.98
C GLU A 106 -0.52 10.40 19.44
N VAL A 107 -0.80 11.65 19.77
CA VAL A 107 -1.28 12.01 21.12
C VAL A 107 -2.65 11.36 21.39
N CYS A 108 -3.55 11.41 20.41
CA CYS A 108 -4.89 10.84 20.52
C CYS A 108 -4.83 9.33 20.80
N GLU A 109 -4.07 8.57 20.02
CA GLU A 109 -3.93 7.12 20.20
C GLU A 109 -3.30 6.79 21.55
N ARG A 110 -2.20 7.44 21.91
CA ARG A 110 -1.55 7.23 23.21
C ARG A 110 -2.46 7.48 24.40
N GLU A 111 -3.23 8.58 24.39
CA GLU A 111 -4.15 8.88 25.48
C GLU A 111 -5.36 7.94 25.51
N LEU A 112 -5.79 7.43 24.34
CA LEU A 112 -6.81 6.38 24.29
C LEU A 112 -6.32 5.07 24.89
N GLU A 113 -5.14 4.59 24.51
CA GLU A 113 -4.52 3.39 25.10
C GLU A 113 -4.41 3.52 26.62
N ARG A 114 -3.90 4.65 27.07
CA ARG A 114 -3.79 4.93 28.50
C ARG A 114 -5.16 4.93 29.21
N ALA A 115 -6.16 5.53 28.60
CA ALA A 115 -7.51 5.58 29.19
C ALA A 115 -8.16 4.17 29.28
N VAL A 116 -7.97 3.34 28.25
CA VAL A 116 -8.44 1.94 28.25
C VAL A 116 -7.78 1.17 29.39
N ASP A 117 -6.47 1.30 29.57
CA ASP A 117 -5.73 0.60 30.60
C ASP A 117 -6.10 1.06 32.01
N GLU A 118 -6.13 2.38 32.27
CA GLU A 118 -6.45 2.95 33.58
C GLU A 118 -7.89 2.69 34.01
N LEU A 119 -8.83 2.79 33.07
CA LEU A 119 -10.26 2.63 33.35
C LEU A 119 -10.73 1.18 33.18
N ARG A 120 -9.88 0.29 32.67
CA ARG A 120 -10.23 -1.08 32.28
C ARG A 120 -11.46 -1.11 31.38
N ALA A 121 -11.51 -0.19 30.43
CA ALA A 121 -12.58 -0.12 29.46
C ALA A 121 -12.43 -1.20 28.38
N ASP A 122 -13.53 -1.70 27.85
CA ASP A 122 -13.50 -2.67 26.75
C ASP A 122 -13.07 -2.04 25.41
N ALA A 123 -13.37 -0.76 25.24
CA ALA A 123 -12.98 0.03 24.06
C ALA A 123 -13.04 1.53 24.37
N ALA A 124 -12.35 2.31 23.59
CA ALA A 124 -12.42 3.77 23.59
C ALA A 124 -12.28 4.32 22.18
N SER A 125 -12.90 5.45 21.93
CA SER A 125 -12.73 6.17 20.67
C SER A 125 -12.66 7.67 20.91
N ALA A 126 -11.92 8.38 20.04
CA ALA A 126 -11.83 9.82 20.08
C ALA A 126 -11.79 10.41 18.68
N VAL A 127 -12.38 11.59 18.55
CA VAL A 127 -12.38 12.39 17.33
C VAL A 127 -11.92 13.81 17.66
N VAL A 128 -10.91 14.28 16.96
CA VAL A 128 -10.44 15.67 17.06
C VAL A 128 -10.77 16.38 15.75
N MET A 129 -11.53 17.45 15.84
CA MET A 129 -12.03 18.18 14.68
C MET A 129 -11.77 19.69 14.82
N ASP A 130 -11.39 20.34 13.75
CA ASP A 130 -11.38 21.80 13.69
C ASP A 130 -12.82 22.35 13.61
N PRO A 131 -13.30 23.10 14.61
CA PRO A 131 -14.67 23.58 14.64
C PRO A 131 -15.00 24.64 13.57
N ARG A 132 -13.99 25.22 12.93
CA ARG A 132 -14.17 26.24 11.89
C ARG A 132 -14.39 25.63 10.52
N SER A 133 -13.59 24.63 10.19
CA SER A 133 -13.59 23.96 8.88
C SER A 133 -14.38 22.65 8.86
N GLY A 134 -14.58 22.03 10.01
CA GLY A 134 -15.11 20.67 10.11
C GLY A 134 -14.09 19.57 9.75
N ALA A 135 -12.83 19.94 9.50
CA ALA A 135 -11.78 18.99 9.16
C ALA A 135 -11.44 18.07 10.33
N LEU A 136 -11.37 16.76 10.09
CA LEU A 136 -10.91 15.80 11.07
C LEU A 136 -9.39 15.85 11.16
N LEU A 137 -8.89 16.13 12.35
CA LEU A 137 -7.46 16.29 12.63
C LEU A 137 -6.85 15.02 13.27
N ALA A 138 -7.64 14.26 14.03
CA ALA A 138 -7.27 12.95 14.53
C ALA A 138 -8.51 12.09 14.75
N LEU A 139 -8.35 10.79 14.58
CA LEU A 139 -9.40 9.79 14.77
C LEU A 139 -8.78 8.52 15.33
N GLY A 140 -9.16 8.11 16.54
CA GLY A 140 -8.70 6.89 17.20
C GLY A 140 -9.88 6.03 17.68
N ALA A 141 -9.70 4.71 17.60
CA ALA A 141 -10.64 3.71 18.11
C ALA A 141 -9.90 2.44 18.53
#